data_87dd09aa58f9ccdd62caa9050797665b
#
_entry.id   87dd09aa58f9ccdd62caa9050797665b
#
_cell.length_a   1.000
_cell.length_b   1.000
_cell.length_c   1.000
_cell.angle_alpha   90.00
_cell.angle_beta   90.00
_cell.angle_gamma   90.00
#
_symmetry.space_group_name_H-M   'P 1'
#
loop_
_entity.id
_entity.type
_entity.pdbx_description
1 polymer ?
#
loop_
_entity_poly.entity_id
_entity_poly.type
_entity_poly.pdbx_seq_one_letter_code
_entity_poly.pdbx_strand_id
1 'polypeptide(L)'
;MKSDLTLDKNPKRGFLPDHSPLKSVRSDSQSRYLTDLSAEVPKLLLTSSLPQVIESLPSNFFNFSEMIRNGEEKKLRCINSQLSFLAHAYVYSDNKPKKKLPKSIASPWIKVSKYLGRPAVLSYASYCLDNWYLIDKNKKISLDNVALINNFLGGVDEDWFVTIHVCIEDAASEAVSSTIALVEETAESEIEMHLKNILGSLEKVNSIFKRMPEKCDPYIYYHRVRPYIFGWKNNPDLPKGLIYEGFYKNKPQQFRGETGAQSSIIPLLDALFDVKHKKDSLRDYLEEMLLYMPPAHRELISQTKKNSKVKIYANDSIKIRRLVNKCLDQMTQFRSQHIRYANDYIHSQSRNPSDFTSGGSTIRGTGGTPFMRYLRTVSYTHLTLPTKCWG
;
A
#
# COMPACT_ATOMS: atom_id res chain seq x y z
N MET A 1 -10.12 -23.76 -8.99
CA MET A 1 -9.07 -23.93 -8.00
C MET A 1 -9.04 -22.66 -7.15
N LYS A 2 -9.45 -22.74 -5.87
CA LYS A 2 -9.18 -21.67 -4.90
C LYS A 2 -7.69 -21.73 -4.63
N SER A 3 -6.92 -20.72 -5.04
CA SER A 3 -5.55 -20.54 -4.58
C SER A 3 -5.59 -20.41 -3.07
N ASP A 4 -4.73 -21.13 -2.36
CA ASP A 4 -4.50 -20.96 -0.92
C ASP A 4 -3.80 -19.61 -0.67
N LEU A 5 -4.53 -18.53 -0.91
CA LEU A 5 -4.16 -17.15 -0.57
C LEU A 5 -4.51 -16.86 0.91
N THR A 6 -4.43 -17.87 1.77
CA THR A 6 -4.64 -17.70 3.20
C THR A 6 -3.36 -17.19 3.84
N LEU A 7 -3.48 -16.11 4.62
CA LEU A 7 -2.44 -15.76 5.59
C LEU A 7 -2.21 -16.98 6.49
N ASP A 8 -0.94 -17.30 6.70
CA ASP A 8 -0.56 -18.33 7.67
C ASP A 8 -1.17 -17.97 9.04
N LYS A 9 -1.62 -18.95 9.82
CA LYS A 9 -2.20 -18.72 11.15
C LYS A 9 -1.27 -17.93 12.08
N ASN A 10 0.03 -17.95 11.81
CA ASN A 10 1.06 -17.16 12.50
C ASN A 10 1.99 -16.48 11.48
N PRO A 11 1.57 -15.38 10.86
CA PRO A 11 2.40 -14.66 9.90
C PRO A 11 3.65 -14.11 10.60
N LYS A 12 4.83 -14.56 10.18
CA LYS A 12 6.12 -14.17 10.78
C LYS A 12 6.44 -12.67 10.62
N ARG A 13 5.83 -12.02 9.63
CA ARG A 13 6.09 -10.61 9.25
C ARG A 13 4.79 -9.82 9.06
N GLY A 14 3.74 -10.17 9.75
CA GLY A 14 2.46 -9.47 9.64
C GLY A 14 1.89 -9.53 8.22
N PHE A 15 1.73 -8.39 7.59
CA PHE A 15 1.24 -8.28 6.22
C PHE A 15 2.34 -8.27 5.16
N LEU A 16 3.60 -8.24 5.56
CA LEU A 16 4.70 -8.50 4.63
C LEU A 16 4.72 -9.98 4.22
N PRO A 17 5.25 -10.31 3.03
CA PRO A 17 5.50 -11.70 2.65
C PRO A 17 6.40 -12.41 3.68
N ASP A 18 6.12 -13.65 4.02
CA ASP A 18 6.95 -14.46 4.93
C ASP A 18 8.40 -14.61 4.45
N HIS A 19 8.60 -14.52 3.15
CA HIS A 19 9.90 -14.48 2.51
C HIS A 19 10.11 -13.12 1.84
N SER A 20 11.36 -12.66 1.80
CA SER A 20 11.70 -11.47 1.01
C SER A 20 11.20 -11.61 -0.42
N PRO A 21 10.62 -10.54 -1.02
CA PRO A 21 10.20 -10.56 -2.40
C PRO A 21 11.34 -10.98 -3.35
N LEU A 22 10.98 -11.58 -4.49
CA LEU A 22 11.97 -11.91 -5.51
C LEU A 22 12.46 -10.60 -6.17
N LYS A 23 13.78 -10.42 -6.21
CA LYS A 23 14.39 -9.28 -6.93
C LYS A 23 14.19 -9.35 -8.44
N SER A 24 14.08 -10.58 -8.97
CA SER A 24 14.01 -10.80 -10.41
C SER A 24 13.35 -12.14 -10.70
N VAL A 25 12.74 -12.23 -11.89
CA VAL A 25 12.29 -13.48 -12.48
C VAL A 25 13.05 -13.68 -13.77
N ARG A 26 13.82 -14.78 -13.87
CA ARG A 26 14.70 -15.07 -15.01
C ARG A 26 14.51 -16.48 -15.54
N SER A 27 13.30 -17.04 -15.33
CA SER A 27 12.98 -18.42 -15.72
C SER A 27 12.86 -18.59 -17.25
N ASP A 28 12.50 -17.53 -17.97
CA ASP A 28 12.35 -17.50 -19.41
C ASP A 28 12.82 -16.14 -19.98
N SER A 29 12.88 -16.03 -21.31
CA SER A 29 13.36 -14.81 -21.99
C SER A 29 12.49 -13.59 -21.73
N GLN A 30 11.17 -13.75 -21.60
CA GLN A 30 10.22 -12.65 -21.42
C GLN A 30 10.31 -12.09 -20.00
N SER A 31 10.35 -12.96 -18.98
CA SER A 31 10.51 -12.53 -17.57
C SER A 31 11.89 -11.91 -17.32
N ARG A 32 12.93 -12.42 -18.01
CA ARG A 32 14.27 -11.81 -17.97
C ARG A 32 14.24 -10.41 -18.57
N TYR A 33 13.69 -10.26 -19.75
CA TYR A 33 13.57 -8.96 -20.40
C TYR A 33 12.75 -7.96 -19.57
N LEU A 34 11.62 -8.39 -18.98
CA LEU A 34 10.82 -7.56 -18.08
C LEU A 34 11.64 -7.08 -16.87
N THR A 35 12.41 -7.99 -16.26
CA THR A 35 13.27 -7.67 -15.13
C THR A 35 14.33 -6.64 -15.51
N ASP A 36 15.01 -6.82 -16.63
CA ASP A 36 16.06 -5.92 -17.11
C ASP A 36 15.46 -4.55 -17.49
N LEU A 37 14.32 -4.55 -18.20
CA LEU A 37 13.60 -3.31 -18.56
C LEU A 37 13.14 -2.54 -17.31
N SER A 38 12.63 -3.24 -16.30
CA SER A 38 12.19 -2.61 -15.06
C SER A 38 13.35 -1.96 -14.30
N ALA A 39 14.54 -2.56 -14.31
CA ALA A 39 15.74 -2.00 -13.70
C ALA A 39 16.25 -0.73 -14.42
N GLU A 40 15.95 -0.58 -15.71
CA GLU A 40 16.34 0.58 -16.51
C GLU A 40 15.33 1.75 -16.46
N VAL A 41 14.18 1.60 -15.78
CA VAL A 41 13.14 2.65 -15.70
C VAL A 41 13.70 4.02 -15.33
N PRO A 42 14.57 4.20 -14.30
CA PRO A 42 15.10 5.51 -13.96
C PRO A 42 15.87 6.17 -15.10
N LYS A 43 16.70 5.40 -15.82
CA LYS A 43 17.48 5.91 -16.96
C LYS A 43 16.58 6.21 -18.16
N LEU A 44 15.60 5.35 -18.44
CA LEU A 44 14.67 5.54 -19.55
C LEU A 44 13.75 6.74 -19.33
N LEU A 45 13.39 7.06 -18.09
CA LEU A 45 12.68 8.29 -17.74
C LEU A 45 13.58 9.51 -17.90
N LEU A 46 14.85 9.43 -17.44
CA LEU A 46 15.82 10.53 -17.58
C LEU A 46 16.08 10.89 -19.04
N THR A 47 16.16 9.89 -19.91
CA THR A 47 16.41 10.08 -21.36
C THR A 47 15.14 10.27 -22.18
N SER A 48 13.95 10.25 -21.56
CA SER A 48 12.63 10.32 -22.23
C SER A 48 12.44 9.23 -23.31
N SER A 49 13.15 8.09 -23.18
CA SER A 49 13.13 7.02 -24.19
C SER A 49 12.15 5.88 -23.83
N LEU A 50 11.57 5.89 -22.62
CA LEU A 50 10.68 4.82 -22.17
C LEU A 50 9.46 4.63 -23.10
N PRO A 51 8.77 5.69 -23.60
CA PRO A 51 7.65 5.51 -24.53
C PRO A 51 8.02 4.75 -25.78
N GLN A 52 9.14 5.09 -26.42
CA GLN A 52 9.59 4.44 -27.65
C GLN A 52 9.88 2.95 -27.41
N VAL A 53 10.52 2.63 -26.27
CA VAL A 53 10.81 1.23 -25.92
C VAL A 53 9.51 0.43 -25.73
N ILE A 54 8.55 0.96 -24.97
CA ILE A 54 7.27 0.27 -24.70
C ILE A 54 6.42 0.14 -25.98
N GLU A 55 6.36 1.18 -26.79
CA GLU A 55 5.55 1.21 -28.03
C GLU A 55 6.13 0.33 -29.13
N SER A 56 7.45 0.05 -29.11
CA SER A 56 8.09 -0.89 -30.04
C SER A 56 7.83 -2.37 -29.72
N LEU A 57 7.34 -2.69 -28.52
CA LEU A 57 7.08 -4.06 -28.13
C LEU A 57 5.85 -4.65 -28.87
N PRO A 58 5.95 -5.85 -29.44
CA PRO A 58 4.78 -6.55 -30.00
C PRO A 58 3.66 -6.68 -28.95
N SER A 59 2.42 -6.59 -29.38
CA SER A 59 1.25 -6.60 -28.48
C SER A 59 1.10 -7.86 -27.62
N ASN A 60 1.75 -8.97 -28.01
CA ASN A 60 1.77 -10.26 -27.33
C ASN A 60 3.17 -10.62 -26.78
N PHE A 61 4.07 -9.65 -26.66
CA PHE A 61 5.45 -9.87 -26.25
C PHE A 61 5.55 -10.56 -24.89
N PHE A 62 4.80 -10.09 -23.89
CA PHE A 62 4.77 -10.71 -22.57
C PHE A 62 3.58 -11.66 -22.41
N ASN A 63 3.86 -12.91 -22.04
CA ASN A 63 2.85 -13.92 -21.74
C ASN A 63 3.23 -14.78 -20.52
N PHE A 64 2.59 -14.55 -19.40
CA PHE A 64 2.82 -15.25 -18.13
C PHE A 64 1.70 -16.27 -17.81
N SER A 65 0.94 -16.71 -18.82
CA SER A 65 -0.20 -17.63 -18.63
C SER A 65 0.20 -18.99 -18.05
N GLU A 66 1.41 -19.46 -18.34
CA GLU A 66 1.92 -20.71 -17.77
C GLU A 66 2.19 -20.56 -16.26
N MET A 67 2.87 -19.48 -15.83
CA MET A 67 3.10 -19.20 -14.42
C MET A 67 1.78 -19.06 -13.65
N ILE A 68 0.75 -18.45 -14.27
CA ILE A 68 -0.60 -18.34 -13.71
C ILE A 68 -1.22 -19.73 -13.53
N ARG A 69 -1.14 -20.61 -14.53
CA ARG A 69 -1.68 -21.97 -14.43
C ARG A 69 -0.96 -22.80 -13.39
N ASN A 70 0.35 -22.63 -13.25
CA ASN A 70 1.20 -23.34 -12.29
C ASN A 70 1.10 -22.78 -10.87
N GLY A 71 0.37 -21.65 -10.66
CA GLY A 71 0.24 -21.03 -9.33
C GLY A 71 1.54 -20.46 -8.78
N GLU A 72 2.45 -19.95 -9.63
CA GLU A 72 3.77 -19.46 -9.24
C GLU A 72 3.67 -18.06 -8.60
N GLU A 73 2.93 -17.95 -7.49
CA GLU A 73 2.55 -16.67 -6.88
C GLU A 73 3.73 -15.75 -6.59
N LYS A 74 4.85 -16.26 -6.03
CA LYS A 74 6.03 -15.43 -5.73
C LYS A 74 6.60 -14.76 -6.98
N LYS A 75 6.68 -15.48 -8.11
CA LYS A 75 7.11 -14.92 -9.38
C LYS A 75 6.11 -13.92 -9.92
N LEU A 76 4.81 -14.24 -9.84
CA LEU A 76 3.73 -13.37 -10.31
C LEU A 76 3.64 -12.06 -9.50
N ARG A 77 3.93 -12.07 -8.20
CA ARG A 77 4.03 -10.86 -7.39
C ARG A 77 5.17 -9.95 -7.85
N CYS A 78 6.35 -10.52 -8.11
CA CYS A 78 7.49 -9.79 -8.69
C CYS A 78 7.13 -9.18 -10.07
N ILE A 79 6.60 -9.99 -10.98
CA ILE A 79 6.15 -9.56 -12.31
C ILE A 79 5.09 -8.45 -12.20
N ASN A 80 4.12 -8.60 -11.28
CA ASN A 80 3.08 -7.58 -11.09
C ASN A 80 3.66 -6.25 -10.61
N SER A 81 4.62 -6.27 -9.68
CA SER A 81 5.32 -5.07 -9.24
C SER A 81 6.05 -4.41 -10.41
N GLN A 82 6.86 -5.16 -11.18
CA GLN A 82 7.59 -4.66 -12.34
C GLN A 82 6.65 -4.06 -13.40
N LEU A 83 5.56 -4.75 -13.75
CA LEU A 83 4.56 -4.23 -14.70
C LEU A 83 3.85 -2.97 -14.17
N SER A 84 3.61 -2.88 -12.84
CA SER A 84 3.02 -1.70 -12.21
C SER A 84 3.92 -0.48 -12.34
N PHE A 85 5.23 -0.63 -12.08
CA PHE A 85 6.22 0.44 -12.26
C PHE A 85 6.34 0.85 -13.73
N LEU A 86 6.46 -0.10 -14.65
CA LEU A 86 6.54 0.21 -16.09
C LEU A 86 5.30 0.91 -16.62
N ALA A 87 4.12 0.47 -16.22
CA ALA A 87 2.86 1.07 -16.66
C ALA A 87 2.71 2.52 -16.16
N HIS A 88 3.00 2.75 -14.88
CA HIS A 88 2.94 4.10 -14.31
C HIS A 88 4.03 5.01 -14.88
N ALA A 89 5.26 4.52 -14.98
CA ALA A 89 6.36 5.24 -15.63
C ALA A 89 6.00 5.64 -17.07
N TYR A 90 5.40 4.73 -17.85
CA TYR A 90 4.94 5.02 -19.21
C TYR A 90 3.84 6.08 -19.24
N VAL A 91 2.83 5.96 -18.38
CA VAL A 91 1.71 6.92 -18.34
C VAL A 91 2.20 8.33 -18.00
N TYR A 92 3.16 8.45 -17.08
CA TYR A 92 3.68 9.73 -16.58
C TYR A 92 5.08 10.09 -17.11
N SER A 93 5.50 9.50 -18.23
CA SER A 93 6.81 9.78 -18.86
C SER A 93 6.93 11.18 -19.45
N ASP A 94 5.81 11.81 -19.80
CA ASP A 94 5.75 13.11 -20.46
C ASP A 94 5.09 14.15 -19.54
N ASN A 95 5.16 15.43 -19.93
CA ASN A 95 4.52 16.53 -19.21
C ASN A 95 2.99 16.38 -19.07
N LYS A 96 2.37 15.57 -19.95
CA LYS A 96 0.94 15.21 -19.87
C LYS A 96 0.80 13.70 -19.84
N PRO A 97 -0.01 13.16 -18.93
CA PRO A 97 -0.22 11.71 -18.85
C PRO A 97 -0.78 11.13 -20.15
N LYS A 98 -0.24 9.99 -20.54
CA LYS A 98 -0.80 9.21 -21.66
C LYS A 98 -2.17 8.66 -21.28
N LYS A 99 -3.13 8.76 -22.22
CA LYS A 99 -4.53 8.36 -22.00
C LYS A 99 -4.79 6.87 -22.28
N LYS A 100 -3.82 6.19 -22.85
CA LYS A 100 -3.92 4.78 -23.26
C LYS A 100 -2.63 4.04 -22.92
N LEU A 101 -2.78 2.85 -22.32
CA LEU A 101 -1.70 1.92 -22.05
C LEU A 101 -1.65 0.89 -23.19
N PRO A 102 -0.49 0.68 -23.86
CA PRO A 102 -0.34 -0.29 -24.96
C PRO A 102 -0.66 -1.71 -24.50
N LYS A 103 -1.20 -2.50 -25.42
CA LYS A 103 -1.60 -3.90 -25.16
C LYS A 103 -0.42 -4.77 -24.70
N SER A 104 0.80 -4.46 -25.13
CA SER A 104 2.03 -5.15 -24.71
C SER A 104 2.23 -5.14 -23.19
N ILE A 105 1.82 -4.08 -22.50
CA ILE A 105 1.87 -3.95 -21.03
C ILE A 105 0.48 -4.24 -20.40
N ALA A 106 -0.60 -3.70 -20.99
CA ALA A 106 -1.95 -3.86 -20.45
C ALA A 106 -2.38 -5.33 -20.29
N SER A 107 -2.10 -6.16 -21.32
CA SER A 107 -2.52 -7.57 -21.34
C SER A 107 -1.88 -8.40 -20.22
N PRO A 108 -0.55 -8.49 -20.11
CA PRO A 108 0.09 -9.25 -19.04
C PRO A 108 -0.28 -8.70 -17.65
N TRP A 109 -0.30 -7.39 -17.48
CA TRP A 109 -0.60 -6.76 -16.20
C TRP A 109 -2.01 -7.08 -15.69
N ILE A 110 -3.04 -6.95 -16.53
CA ILE A 110 -4.42 -7.30 -16.18
C ILE A 110 -4.54 -8.77 -15.79
N LYS A 111 -3.92 -9.68 -16.57
CA LYS A 111 -3.98 -11.12 -16.29
C LYS A 111 -3.32 -11.49 -14.96
N VAL A 112 -2.13 -10.95 -14.69
CA VAL A 112 -1.40 -11.19 -13.45
C VAL A 112 -2.11 -10.54 -12.26
N SER A 113 -2.55 -9.28 -12.39
CA SER A 113 -3.31 -8.58 -11.33
C SER A 113 -4.61 -9.30 -11.00
N LYS A 114 -5.34 -9.82 -12.01
CA LYS A 114 -6.55 -10.62 -11.80
C LYS A 114 -6.27 -11.89 -11.03
N TYR A 115 -5.18 -12.60 -11.34
CA TYR A 115 -4.75 -13.77 -10.58
C TYR A 115 -4.48 -13.42 -9.12
N LEU A 116 -3.77 -12.33 -8.88
CA LEU A 116 -3.47 -11.83 -7.53
C LEU A 116 -4.66 -11.16 -6.82
N GLY A 117 -5.84 -11.08 -7.48
CA GLY A 117 -7.08 -10.53 -6.92
C GLY A 117 -7.02 -9.03 -6.63
N ARG A 118 -6.24 -8.27 -7.41
CA ARG A 118 -6.04 -6.81 -7.28
C ARG A 118 -6.31 -6.10 -8.62
N PRO A 119 -6.72 -4.81 -8.65
CA PRO A 119 -6.79 -4.02 -9.88
C PRO A 119 -5.40 -3.84 -10.53
N ALA A 120 -5.37 -3.70 -11.86
CA ALA A 120 -4.14 -3.39 -12.60
C ALA A 120 -3.82 -1.89 -12.49
N VAL A 121 -3.32 -1.48 -11.34
CA VAL A 121 -2.82 -0.15 -11.00
C VAL A 121 -1.71 -0.31 -9.96
N LEU A 122 -0.75 0.58 -9.88
CA LEU A 122 0.22 0.56 -8.81
C LEU A 122 -0.51 0.78 -7.48
N SER A 123 -0.52 -0.23 -6.65
CA SER A 123 -1.11 -0.21 -5.31
C SER A 123 -0.01 -0.26 -4.26
N TYR A 124 -0.37 0.03 -3.01
CA TYR A 124 0.51 -0.12 -1.85
C TYR A 124 1.19 -1.49 -1.80
N ALA A 125 0.46 -2.56 -2.17
CA ALA A 125 1.02 -3.91 -2.21
C ALA A 125 2.17 -4.04 -3.22
N SER A 126 2.05 -3.48 -4.43
CA SER A 126 3.11 -3.51 -5.43
C SER A 126 4.25 -2.53 -5.13
N TYR A 127 3.95 -1.40 -4.47
CA TYR A 127 4.91 -0.34 -4.20
C TYR A 127 5.72 -0.57 -2.92
N CYS A 128 5.08 -1.13 -1.87
CA CYS A 128 5.71 -1.36 -0.57
C CYS A 128 5.86 -2.85 -0.24
N LEU A 129 4.77 -3.66 -0.25
CA LEU A 129 4.82 -5.03 0.25
C LEU A 129 5.67 -5.97 -0.63
N ASP A 130 5.68 -5.75 -1.94
CA ASP A 130 6.35 -6.61 -2.95
C ASP A 130 7.63 -5.98 -3.53
N ASN A 131 8.11 -4.83 -3.01
CA ASN A 131 9.16 -4.02 -3.63
C ASN A 131 10.38 -3.76 -2.74
N TRP A 132 10.81 -4.75 -1.99
CA TRP A 132 11.95 -4.60 -1.09
C TRP A 132 12.81 -5.85 -1.00
N TYR A 133 14.07 -5.67 -0.55
CA TYR A 133 14.95 -6.77 -0.19
C TYR A 133 15.90 -6.36 0.94
N LEU A 134 16.47 -7.36 1.63
CA LEU A 134 17.50 -7.13 2.64
C LEU A 134 18.86 -6.96 1.97
N ILE A 135 19.57 -5.90 2.36
CA ILE A 135 20.97 -5.65 1.94
C ILE A 135 21.85 -6.77 2.53
N ASP A 136 21.77 -6.99 3.82
CA ASP A 136 22.37 -8.12 4.51
C ASP A 136 21.27 -9.12 4.92
N LYS A 137 21.27 -10.29 4.29
CA LYS A 137 20.25 -11.34 4.51
C LYS A 137 20.30 -11.95 5.91
N ASN A 138 21.41 -11.79 6.64
CA ASN A 138 21.59 -12.32 7.98
C ASN A 138 21.04 -11.38 9.06
N LYS A 139 20.68 -10.15 8.70
CA LYS A 139 20.09 -9.15 9.59
C LYS A 139 18.57 -9.06 9.41
N LYS A 140 17.92 -8.54 10.45
CA LYS A 140 16.47 -8.27 10.43
C LYS A 140 16.13 -7.08 9.52
N ILE A 141 14.85 -6.93 9.20
CA ILE A 141 14.31 -5.72 8.58
C ILE A 141 14.58 -4.53 9.50
N SER A 142 15.20 -3.50 8.95
CA SER A 142 15.50 -2.22 9.62
C SER A 142 15.74 -1.14 8.57
N LEU A 143 15.70 0.12 8.96
CA LEU A 143 15.84 1.28 8.06
C LEU A 143 17.21 1.35 7.35
N ASP A 144 18.22 0.68 7.88
CA ASP A 144 19.58 0.59 7.33
C ASP A 144 19.85 -0.74 6.62
N ASN A 145 18.87 -1.64 6.56
CA ASN A 145 19.02 -2.97 5.95
C ASN A 145 17.96 -3.31 4.89
N VAL A 146 17.13 -2.34 4.49
CA VAL A 146 16.14 -2.50 3.42
C VAL A 146 16.50 -1.64 2.24
N ALA A 147 16.38 -2.18 1.04
CA ALA A 147 16.50 -1.45 -0.21
C ALA A 147 15.37 -1.85 -1.18
N LEU A 148 15.09 -1.01 -2.16
CA LEU A 148 14.03 -1.23 -3.14
C LEU A 148 14.50 -2.11 -4.30
N ILE A 149 13.55 -2.86 -4.87
CA ILE A 149 13.75 -3.66 -6.08
C ILE A 149 13.53 -2.79 -7.32
N ASN A 150 12.45 -2.01 -7.34
CA ASN A 150 12.07 -1.14 -8.45
C ASN A 150 11.95 0.31 -7.95
N ASN A 151 12.36 1.26 -8.79
CA ASN A 151 12.29 2.70 -8.55
C ASN A 151 11.75 3.41 -9.80
N PHE A 152 11.14 4.59 -9.62
CA PHE A 152 10.86 5.50 -10.72
C PHE A 152 12.09 6.36 -11.02
N LEU A 153 12.66 7.00 -10.02
CA LEU A 153 13.76 7.94 -10.18
C LEU A 153 15.08 7.47 -9.55
N GLY A 154 15.02 6.51 -8.61
CA GLY A 154 16.21 5.99 -7.95
C GLY A 154 16.87 6.98 -6.98
N GLY A 155 16.08 7.83 -6.31
CA GLY A 155 16.57 8.80 -5.34
C GLY A 155 16.32 8.38 -3.90
N VAL A 156 17.09 8.98 -2.97
CA VAL A 156 16.99 8.67 -1.53
C VAL A 156 15.59 8.93 -0.96
N ASP A 157 14.87 9.91 -1.48
CA ASP A 157 13.53 10.28 -1.02
C ASP A 157 12.50 9.19 -1.32
N GLU A 158 12.56 8.62 -2.54
CA GLU A 158 11.72 7.48 -2.94
C GLU A 158 12.06 6.24 -2.12
N ASP A 159 13.35 5.91 -2.02
CA ASP A 159 13.83 4.77 -1.27
C ASP A 159 13.45 4.85 0.20
N TRP A 160 13.64 6.01 0.83
CA TRP A 160 13.32 6.22 2.23
C TRP A 160 11.83 6.14 2.51
N PHE A 161 11.00 6.73 1.63
CA PHE A 161 9.56 6.64 1.74
C PHE A 161 9.08 5.19 1.81
N VAL A 162 9.51 4.34 0.88
CA VAL A 162 9.12 2.92 0.85
C VAL A 162 9.74 2.14 2.01
N THR A 163 11.02 2.39 2.33
CA THR A 163 11.71 1.71 3.44
C THR A 163 11.02 1.96 4.79
N ILE A 164 10.57 3.20 5.06
CA ILE A 164 9.77 3.52 6.25
C ILE A 164 8.50 2.66 6.29
N HIS A 165 7.77 2.51 5.16
CA HIS A 165 6.55 1.72 5.12
C HIS A 165 6.82 0.23 5.31
N VAL A 166 7.89 -0.32 4.73
CA VAL A 166 8.30 -1.71 4.96
C VAL A 166 8.63 -1.97 6.43
N CYS A 167 9.36 -1.05 7.06
CA CYS A 167 9.70 -1.18 8.48
C CYS A 167 8.47 -1.00 9.40
N ILE A 168 7.48 -0.19 9.01
CA ILE A 168 6.19 -0.07 9.70
C ILE A 168 5.43 -1.40 9.63
N GLU A 169 5.37 -2.03 8.45
CA GLU A 169 4.69 -3.32 8.27
C GLU A 169 5.36 -4.43 9.11
N ASP A 170 6.70 -4.47 9.15
CA ASP A 170 7.46 -5.41 9.99
C ASP A 170 7.22 -5.15 11.48
N ALA A 171 7.25 -3.90 11.93
CA ALA A 171 6.99 -3.53 13.32
C ALA A 171 5.56 -3.87 13.75
N ALA A 172 4.60 -3.90 12.83
CA ALA A 172 3.22 -4.28 13.08
C ALA A 172 3.00 -5.80 13.09
N SER A 173 3.99 -6.63 12.78
CA SER A 173 3.84 -8.09 12.64
C SER A 173 3.29 -8.75 13.91
N GLU A 174 3.77 -8.33 15.08
CA GLU A 174 3.31 -8.86 16.36
C GLU A 174 1.87 -8.40 16.69
N ALA A 175 1.46 -7.20 16.23
CA ALA A 175 0.08 -6.76 16.35
C ALA A 175 -0.86 -7.59 15.46
N VAL A 176 -0.43 -7.98 14.26
CA VAL A 176 -1.20 -8.85 13.36
C VAL A 176 -1.38 -10.24 13.97
N SER A 177 -0.29 -10.89 14.42
CA SER A 177 -0.36 -12.21 15.04
C SER A 177 -1.18 -12.20 16.34
N SER A 178 -0.99 -11.17 17.17
CA SER A 178 -1.80 -11.00 18.40
C SER A 178 -3.27 -10.73 18.10
N THR A 179 -3.61 -10.06 16.99
CA THR A 179 -5.00 -9.89 16.56
C THR A 179 -5.62 -11.23 16.17
N ILE A 180 -4.89 -12.09 15.46
CA ILE A 180 -5.36 -13.43 15.10
C ILE A 180 -5.65 -14.24 16.37
N ALA A 181 -4.71 -14.25 17.33
CA ALA A 181 -4.89 -14.95 18.59
C ALA A 181 -6.10 -14.44 19.38
N LEU A 182 -6.27 -13.10 19.50
CA LEU A 182 -7.40 -12.50 20.22
C LEU A 182 -8.79 -12.84 19.63
N VAL A 183 -8.84 -13.20 18.36
CA VAL A 183 -10.09 -13.66 17.74
C VAL A 183 -10.40 -15.11 18.14
N GLU A 184 -9.38 -15.91 18.46
CA GLU A 184 -9.47 -17.32 18.84
C GLU A 184 -9.48 -17.53 20.36
N GLU A 185 -8.84 -16.66 21.15
CA GLU A 185 -8.58 -16.81 22.59
C GLU A 185 -9.71 -16.27 23.49
N THR A 186 -9.83 -16.88 24.68
CA THR A 186 -10.84 -16.54 25.69
C THR A 186 -10.29 -16.30 27.10
N ALA A 187 -9.07 -16.77 27.41
CA ALA A 187 -8.49 -16.60 28.74
C ALA A 187 -8.01 -15.16 28.98
N GLU A 188 -8.39 -14.54 30.09
CA GLU A 188 -8.08 -13.10 30.38
C GLU A 188 -6.57 -12.81 30.42
N SER A 189 -5.74 -13.73 30.93
CA SER A 189 -4.29 -13.57 30.95
C SER A 189 -3.67 -13.49 29.57
N GLU A 190 -4.17 -14.25 28.63
CA GLU A 190 -3.71 -14.28 27.25
C GLU A 190 -4.19 -13.04 26.49
N ILE A 191 -5.43 -12.59 26.74
CA ILE A 191 -5.96 -11.34 26.18
C ILE A 191 -5.07 -10.16 26.60
N GLU A 192 -4.68 -10.09 27.89
CA GLU A 192 -3.81 -9.02 28.36
C GLU A 192 -2.45 -9.04 27.67
N MET A 193 -1.85 -10.22 27.51
CA MET A 193 -0.57 -10.40 26.83
C MET A 193 -0.64 -9.91 25.38
N HIS A 194 -1.64 -10.34 24.64
CA HIS A 194 -1.83 -9.95 23.25
C HIS A 194 -2.10 -8.44 23.08
N LEU A 195 -2.87 -7.83 23.99
CA LEU A 195 -3.07 -6.38 23.96
C LEU A 195 -1.80 -5.60 24.28
N LYS A 196 -0.93 -6.10 25.17
CA LYS A 196 0.40 -5.52 25.41
C LYS A 196 1.30 -5.63 24.20
N ASN A 197 1.26 -6.74 23.47
CA ASN A 197 2.00 -6.95 22.24
C ASN A 197 1.55 -5.97 21.16
N ILE A 198 0.22 -5.79 20.99
CA ILE A 198 -0.33 -4.79 20.06
C ILE A 198 0.13 -3.37 20.44
N LEU A 199 0.07 -3.03 21.73
CA LEU A 199 0.53 -1.72 22.23
C LEU A 199 2.00 -1.48 21.89
N GLY A 200 2.88 -2.43 22.21
CA GLY A 200 4.31 -2.33 21.90
C GLY A 200 4.62 -2.26 20.42
N SER A 201 3.84 -2.97 19.58
CA SER A 201 3.92 -2.85 18.13
C SER A 201 3.55 -1.45 17.65
N LEU A 202 2.44 -0.89 18.13
CA LEU A 202 1.99 0.45 17.75
C LEU A 202 2.97 1.54 18.18
N GLU A 203 3.62 1.39 19.34
CA GLU A 203 4.68 2.30 19.80
C GLU A 203 5.89 2.27 18.85
N LYS A 204 6.32 1.06 18.40
CA LYS A 204 7.38 0.89 17.40
C LYS A 204 6.99 1.51 16.06
N VAL A 205 5.77 1.24 15.57
CA VAL A 205 5.21 1.83 14.34
C VAL A 205 5.27 3.36 14.39
N ASN A 206 4.80 3.96 15.48
CA ASN A 206 4.85 5.42 15.66
C ASN A 206 6.28 5.96 15.70
N SER A 207 7.21 5.25 16.34
CA SER A 207 8.62 5.62 16.38
C SER A 207 9.25 5.62 14.98
N ILE A 208 9.01 4.58 14.17
CA ILE A 208 9.52 4.48 12.81
C ILE A 208 8.89 5.56 11.93
N PHE A 209 7.58 5.78 12.02
CA PHE A 209 6.89 6.75 11.20
C PHE A 209 7.39 8.19 11.42
N LYS A 210 7.79 8.56 12.64
CA LYS A 210 8.39 9.85 12.95
C LYS A 210 9.69 10.13 12.20
N ARG A 211 10.36 9.10 11.71
CA ARG A 211 11.63 9.19 10.99
C ARG A 211 11.49 9.53 9.50
N MET A 212 10.25 9.63 8.98
CA MET A 212 10.00 9.97 7.57
C MET A 212 10.79 11.20 7.09
N PRO A 213 10.82 12.34 7.81
CA PRO A 213 11.53 13.54 7.35
C PRO A 213 13.07 13.45 7.38
N GLU A 214 13.65 12.37 7.93
CA GLU A 214 15.12 12.26 8.01
C GLU A 214 15.80 12.20 6.64
N LYS A 215 15.14 11.56 5.65
CA LYS A 215 15.70 11.38 4.29
C LYS A 215 14.66 11.48 3.17
N CYS A 216 13.43 11.89 3.48
CA CYS A 216 12.40 12.15 2.48
C CYS A 216 12.03 13.62 2.54
N ASP A 217 12.55 14.41 1.62
CA ASP A 217 12.27 15.84 1.51
C ASP A 217 10.86 16.05 0.95
N PRO A 218 10.00 16.90 1.60
CA PRO A 218 8.64 17.15 1.16
C PRO A 218 8.52 17.68 -0.26
N TYR A 219 9.44 18.57 -0.69
CA TYR A 219 9.44 19.14 -2.04
C TYR A 219 9.80 18.08 -3.08
N ILE A 220 10.88 17.31 -2.85
CA ILE A 220 11.33 16.23 -3.75
C ILE A 220 10.24 15.17 -3.87
N TYR A 221 9.68 14.72 -2.74
CA TYR A 221 8.59 13.75 -2.76
C TYR A 221 7.40 14.23 -3.58
N TYR A 222 6.92 15.46 -3.32
CA TYR A 222 5.73 15.99 -3.97
C TYR A 222 5.91 16.17 -5.48
N HIS A 223 7.04 16.76 -5.90
CA HIS A 223 7.24 17.14 -7.30
C HIS A 223 7.89 16.05 -8.15
N ARG A 224 8.63 15.09 -7.55
CA ARG A 224 9.41 14.12 -8.29
C ARG A 224 8.94 12.68 -8.10
N VAL A 225 8.54 12.27 -6.91
CA VAL A 225 8.13 10.88 -6.61
C VAL A 225 6.62 10.72 -6.78
N ARG A 226 5.85 11.57 -6.13
CA ARG A 226 4.39 11.49 -6.06
C ARG A 226 3.68 11.45 -7.42
N PRO A 227 4.10 12.16 -8.48
CA PRO A 227 3.44 12.09 -9.79
C PRO A 227 3.31 10.66 -10.34
N TYR A 228 4.32 9.83 -10.15
CA TYR A 228 4.34 8.46 -10.68
C TYR A 228 3.41 7.50 -9.94
N ILE A 229 3.09 7.75 -8.67
CA ILE A 229 2.22 6.90 -7.87
C ILE A 229 0.75 7.32 -7.92
N PHE A 230 0.42 8.38 -8.68
CA PHE A 230 -0.95 8.85 -8.84
C PHE A 230 -1.79 7.88 -9.69
N GLY A 231 -3.06 7.66 -9.29
CA GLY A 231 -3.98 6.82 -10.04
C GLY A 231 -4.76 7.58 -11.12
N TRP A 232 -5.75 6.89 -11.67
CA TRP A 232 -6.60 7.41 -12.74
C TRP A 232 -7.93 7.98 -12.22
N LYS A 233 -8.37 7.57 -11.03
CA LYS A 233 -9.65 8.01 -10.46
C LYS A 233 -9.53 9.42 -9.88
N ASN A 234 -10.45 10.29 -10.31
CA ASN A 234 -10.45 11.71 -9.89
C ASN A 234 -9.12 12.42 -10.20
N ASN A 235 -8.43 12.00 -11.23
CA ASN A 235 -7.21 12.65 -11.71
C ASN A 235 -7.60 13.74 -12.73
N PRO A 236 -7.25 15.02 -12.48
CA PRO A 236 -7.60 16.11 -13.39
C PRO A 236 -7.02 15.97 -14.80
N ASP A 237 -5.82 15.38 -14.89
CA ASP A 237 -5.13 15.17 -16.18
C ASP A 237 -5.67 13.94 -16.93
N LEU A 238 -6.37 13.05 -16.23
CA LEU A 238 -7.05 11.87 -16.77
C LEU A 238 -8.52 11.84 -16.34
N PRO A 239 -9.33 12.85 -16.67
CA PRO A 239 -10.68 12.99 -16.11
C PRO A 239 -11.62 11.83 -16.46
N LYS A 240 -11.38 11.14 -17.58
CA LYS A 240 -12.10 9.94 -17.97
C LYS A 240 -11.45 8.65 -17.46
N GLY A 241 -10.21 8.72 -16.94
CA GLY A 241 -9.40 7.57 -16.56
C GLY A 241 -8.49 7.06 -17.69
N LEU A 242 -7.88 5.88 -17.51
CA LEU A 242 -6.91 5.27 -18.42
C LEU A 242 -7.55 4.17 -19.26
N ILE A 243 -7.30 4.14 -20.58
CA ILE A 243 -7.70 3.06 -21.48
C ILE A 243 -6.61 1.99 -21.47
N TYR A 244 -7.01 0.76 -21.19
CA TYR A 244 -6.17 -0.44 -21.32
C TYR A 244 -6.47 -1.08 -22.67
N GLU A 245 -5.54 -0.96 -23.62
CA GLU A 245 -5.76 -1.37 -25.00
C GLU A 245 -6.15 -2.85 -25.12
N GLY A 246 -7.30 -3.10 -25.76
CA GLY A 246 -7.85 -4.45 -25.95
C GLY A 246 -8.60 -5.02 -24.73
N PHE A 247 -8.75 -4.25 -23.65
CA PHE A 247 -9.49 -4.67 -22.46
C PHE A 247 -10.60 -3.69 -22.11
N TYR A 248 -11.54 -4.12 -21.26
CA TYR A 248 -12.68 -3.31 -20.81
C TYR A 248 -13.47 -2.67 -21.98
N LYS A 249 -13.49 -3.33 -23.16
CA LYS A 249 -14.07 -2.79 -24.41
C LYS A 249 -13.47 -1.43 -24.79
N ASN A 250 -12.20 -1.22 -24.50
CA ASN A 250 -11.46 0.04 -24.63
C ASN A 250 -12.13 1.25 -23.90
N LYS A 251 -12.95 0.99 -22.89
CA LYS A 251 -13.49 2.05 -22.03
C LYS A 251 -12.45 2.45 -20.98
N PRO A 252 -12.28 3.77 -20.70
CA PRO A 252 -11.39 4.22 -19.65
C PRO A 252 -11.76 3.64 -18.28
N GLN A 253 -10.75 3.26 -17.51
CA GLN A 253 -10.91 2.74 -16.15
C GLN A 253 -10.54 3.81 -15.12
N GLN A 254 -11.24 3.80 -13.99
CA GLN A 254 -11.07 4.73 -12.88
C GLN A 254 -10.49 3.96 -11.68
N PHE A 255 -9.17 3.70 -11.69
CA PHE A 255 -8.49 3.05 -10.58
C PHE A 255 -7.75 4.08 -9.73
N ARG A 256 -7.69 3.84 -8.42
CA ARG A 256 -6.95 4.67 -7.48
C ARG A 256 -5.49 4.25 -7.43
N GLY A 257 -4.60 5.23 -7.38
CA GLY A 257 -3.17 4.99 -7.23
C GLY A 257 -2.79 4.53 -5.83
N GLU A 258 -1.51 4.41 -5.61
CA GLU A 258 -0.92 4.03 -4.34
C GLU A 258 -1.31 5.05 -3.25
N THR A 259 -1.62 4.54 -2.08
CA THR A 259 -1.91 5.35 -0.89
C THR A 259 -1.77 4.49 0.38
N GLY A 260 -1.29 5.10 1.47
CA GLY A 260 -1.22 4.45 2.78
C GLY A 260 -2.56 3.90 3.29
N ALA A 261 -3.69 4.39 2.78
CA ALA A 261 -5.02 3.85 3.10
C ALA A 261 -5.24 2.42 2.55
N GLN A 262 -4.34 1.91 1.70
CA GLN A 262 -4.33 0.53 1.21
C GLN A 262 -3.43 -0.39 2.09
N SER A 263 -2.78 0.13 3.14
CA SER A 263 -2.18 -0.72 4.18
C SER A 263 -3.27 -1.39 4.99
N SER A 264 -3.05 -2.65 5.34
CA SER A 264 -4.05 -3.48 6.04
C SER A 264 -3.98 -3.34 7.57
N ILE A 265 -2.94 -2.69 8.13
CA ILE A 265 -2.70 -2.61 9.58
C ILE A 265 -3.85 -1.88 10.28
N ILE A 266 -4.13 -0.65 9.89
CA ILE A 266 -5.14 0.17 10.55
C ILE A 266 -6.55 -0.39 10.38
N PRO A 267 -6.98 -0.85 9.18
CA PRO A 267 -8.27 -1.53 9.03
C PRO A 267 -8.43 -2.80 9.87
N LEU A 268 -7.35 -3.56 10.07
CA LEU A 268 -7.36 -4.73 10.93
C LEU A 268 -7.60 -4.35 12.40
N LEU A 269 -6.89 -3.34 12.89
CA LEU A 269 -7.03 -2.86 14.27
C LEU A 269 -8.38 -2.14 14.50
N ASP A 270 -8.87 -1.39 13.50
CA ASP A 270 -10.23 -0.84 13.54
C ASP A 270 -11.29 -1.95 13.66
N ALA A 271 -11.09 -3.07 12.95
CA ALA A 271 -11.97 -4.23 13.05
C ALA A 271 -11.86 -4.93 14.43
N LEU A 272 -10.64 -5.05 14.98
CA LEU A 272 -10.40 -5.66 16.30
C LEU A 272 -11.07 -4.87 17.42
N PHE A 273 -10.93 -3.54 17.44
CA PHE A 273 -11.44 -2.66 18.48
C PHE A 273 -12.87 -2.17 18.22
N ASP A 274 -13.53 -2.66 17.17
CA ASP A 274 -14.89 -2.25 16.75
C ASP A 274 -15.03 -0.73 16.57
N VAL A 275 -14.00 -0.09 15.96
CA VAL A 275 -14.03 1.34 15.69
C VAL A 275 -15.11 1.66 14.65
N LYS A 276 -16.02 2.55 14.99
CA LYS A 276 -17.13 2.94 14.11
C LYS A 276 -16.80 4.21 13.34
N HIS A 277 -16.81 4.12 12.03
CA HIS A 277 -16.76 5.28 11.16
C HIS A 277 -18.17 5.76 10.83
N LYS A 278 -18.38 7.09 10.77
CA LYS A 278 -19.65 7.67 10.31
C LYS A 278 -19.94 7.22 8.88
N LYS A 279 -21.21 7.06 8.55
CA LYS A 279 -21.64 6.79 7.17
C LYS A 279 -21.51 8.08 6.36
N ASP A 280 -20.37 8.26 5.73
CA ASP A 280 -20.04 9.39 4.86
C ASP A 280 -19.10 8.96 3.73
N SER A 281 -18.74 9.88 2.87
CA SER A 281 -17.84 9.64 1.72
C SER A 281 -16.46 9.12 2.11
N LEU A 282 -16.03 9.33 3.38
CA LEU A 282 -14.80 8.75 3.89
C LEU A 282 -14.93 7.24 4.06
N ARG A 283 -16.03 6.78 4.64
CA ARG A 283 -16.28 5.36 4.81
C ARG A 283 -16.33 4.65 3.45
N ASP A 284 -17.07 5.21 2.48
CA ASP A 284 -17.12 4.66 1.12
C ASP A 284 -15.72 4.56 0.51
N TYR A 285 -14.87 5.57 0.73
CA TYR A 285 -13.48 5.55 0.29
C TYR A 285 -12.67 4.45 0.98
N LEU A 286 -12.77 4.30 2.30
CA LEU A 286 -12.03 3.26 3.04
C LEU A 286 -12.50 1.86 2.63
N GLU A 287 -13.80 1.66 2.40
CA GLU A 287 -14.35 0.40 1.89
C GLU A 287 -13.83 0.11 0.45
N GLU A 288 -13.70 1.15 -0.40
CA GLU A 288 -13.08 1.00 -1.72
C GLU A 288 -11.59 0.62 -1.61
N MET A 289 -10.85 1.13 -0.62
CA MET A 289 -9.42 0.81 -0.45
C MET A 289 -9.17 -0.67 -0.16
N LEU A 290 -10.10 -1.37 0.45
CA LEU A 290 -10.00 -2.81 0.66
C LEU A 290 -9.81 -3.58 -0.67
N LEU A 291 -10.39 -3.11 -1.78
CA LEU A 291 -10.27 -3.78 -3.08
C LEU A 291 -8.83 -3.83 -3.63
N TYR A 292 -7.97 -2.95 -3.15
CA TYR A 292 -6.56 -2.83 -3.56
C TYR A 292 -5.62 -3.64 -2.68
N MET A 293 -6.09 -4.11 -1.52
CA MET A 293 -5.34 -4.97 -0.61
C MET A 293 -5.30 -6.41 -1.14
N PRO A 294 -4.27 -7.20 -0.80
CA PRO A 294 -4.25 -8.64 -1.10
C PRO A 294 -5.49 -9.36 -0.55
N PRO A 295 -6.05 -10.36 -1.25
CA PRO A 295 -7.26 -11.07 -0.82
C PRO A 295 -7.18 -11.65 0.60
N ALA A 296 -6.04 -12.23 0.98
CA ALA A 296 -5.84 -12.80 2.32
C ALA A 296 -5.92 -11.73 3.43
N HIS A 297 -5.42 -10.51 3.16
CA HIS A 297 -5.52 -9.39 4.12
C HIS A 297 -6.98 -8.97 4.33
N ARG A 298 -7.75 -8.86 3.23
CA ARG A 298 -9.18 -8.54 3.28
C ARG A 298 -9.97 -9.59 4.07
N GLU A 299 -9.64 -10.84 3.86
CA GLU A 299 -10.27 -11.96 4.57
C GLU A 299 -10.00 -11.87 6.07
N LEU A 300 -8.75 -11.66 6.50
CA LEU A 300 -8.41 -11.48 7.90
C LEU A 300 -9.15 -10.29 8.52
N ILE A 301 -9.21 -9.15 7.85
CA ILE A 301 -9.96 -7.97 8.32
C ILE A 301 -11.46 -8.32 8.50
N SER A 302 -12.04 -9.03 7.52
CA SER A 302 -13.45 -9.44 7.57
C SER A 302 -13.74 -10.39 8.72
N GLN A 303 -12.88 -11.40 8.91
CA GLN A 303 -12.99 -12.37 10.00
C GLN A 303 -12.83 -11.70 11.36
N THR A 304 -11.83 -10.81 11.51
CA THR A 304 -11.63 -10.04 12.74
C THR A 304 -12.85 -9.20 13.07
N LYS A 305 -13.40 -8.48 12.09
CA LYS A 305 -14.60 -7.67 12.28
C LYS A 305 -15.83 -8.49 12.74
N LYS A 306 -15.94 -9.72 12.24
CA LYS A 306 -17.06 -10.62 12.59
C LYS A 306 -16.91 -11.25 13.97
N ASN A 307 -15.67 -11.60 14.35
CA ASN A 307 -15.41 -12.50 15.46
C ASN A 307 -14.76 -11.84 16.68
N SER A 308 -14.31 -10.56 16.58
CA SER A 308 -13.68 -9.89 17.72
C SER A 308 -14.61 -9.77 18.91
N LYS A 309 -14.10 -10.19 20.08
CA LYS A 309 -14.75 -10.08 21.39
C LYS A 309 -14.06 -9.06 22.32
N VAL A 310 -13.03 -8.36 21.81
CA VAL A 310 -12.21 -7.45 22.64
C VAL A 310 -13.03 -6.38 23.33
N LYS A 311 -14.08 -5.89 22.68
CA LYS A 311 -15.01 -4.91 23.28
C LYS A 311 -15.79 -5.50 24.47
N ILE A 312 -16.18 -6.77 24.41
CA ILE A 312 -16.86 -7.46 25.50
C ILE A 312 -15.88 -7.57 26.66
N TYR A 313 -14.67 -8.06 26.45
CA TYR A 313 -13.68 -8.18 27.48
C TYR A 313 -13.28 -6.82 28.11
N ALA A 314 -13.25 -5.75 27.32
CA ALA A 314 -13.01 -4.40 27.82
C ALA A 314 -14.17 -3.87 28.68
N ASN A 315 -15.41 -4.36 28.48
CA ASN A 315 -16.55 -4.03 29.35
C ASN A 315 -16.45 -4.73 30.70
N ASP A 316 -15.98 -5.97 30.70
CA ASP A 316 -15.96 -6.82 31.88
C ASP A 316 -14.71 -6.61 32.75
N SER A 317 -13.61 -6.10 32.19
CA SER A 317 -12.34 -5.90 32.88
C SER A 317 -11.77 -4.48 32.73
N ILE A 318 -11.61 -3.78 33.87
CA ILE A 318 -10.98 -2.44 33.90
C ILE A 318 -9.54 -2.49 33.37
N LYS A 319 -8.82 -3.58 33.62
CA LYS A 319 -7.44 -3.77 33.20
C LYS A 319 -7.35 -3.87 31.67
N ILE A 320 -8.21 -4.71 31.07
CA ILE A 320 -8.31 -4.86 29.61
C ILE A 320 -8.73 -3.53 28.96
N ARG A 321 -9.74 -2.85 29.52
CA ARG A 321 -10.20 -1.54 29.04
C ARG A 321 -9.07 -0.51 28.99
N ARG A 322 -8.22 -0.44 30.03
CA ARG A 322 -7.06 0.46 30.05
C ARG A 322 -6.06 0.15 28.94
N LEU A 323 -5.82 -1.12 28.63
CA LEU A 323 -4.94 -1.53 27.53
C LEU A 323 -5.53 -1.19 26.17
N VAL A 324 -6.81 -1.47 25.96
CA VAL A 324 -7.53 -1.08 24.72
C VAL A 324 -7.44 0.43 24.50
N ASN A 325 -7.71 1.24 25.53
CA ASN A 325 -7.60 2.70 25.43
C ASN A 325 -6.18 3.14 25.06
N LYS A 326 -5.13 2.55 25.65
CA LYS A 326 -3.75 2.85 25.27
C LYS A 326 -3.46 2.50 23.81
N CYS A 327 -3.97 1.38 23.30
CA CYS A 327 -3.83 1.03 21.88
C CYS A 327 -4.55 2.06 20.98
N LEU A 328 -5.76 2.47 21.34
CA LEU A 328 -6.51 3.50 20.60
C LEU A 328 -5.81 4.86 20.62
N ASP A 329 -5.16 5.22 21.75
CA ASP A 329 -4.34 6.44 21.85
C ASP A 329 -3.15 6.39 20.88
N GLN A 330 -2.46 5.24 20.78
CA GLN A 330 -1.37 5.06 19.80
C GLN A 330 -1.87 5.15 18.35
N MET A 331 -3.03 4.57 18.03
CA MET A 331 -3.65 4.71 16.70
C MET A 331 -4.02 6.17 16.40
N THR A 332 -4.51 6.91 17.39
CA THR A 332 -4.81 8.34 17.28
C THR A 332 -3.53 9.16 17.05
N GLN A 333 -2.44 8.83 17.75
CA GLN A 333 -1.13 9.45 17.54
C GLN A 333 -0.61 9.21 16.12
N PHE A 334 -0.70 7.98 15.61
CA PHE A 334 -0.33 7.64 14.22
C PHE A 334 -1.12 8.49 13.20
N ARG A 335 -2.45 8.57 13.36
CA ARG A 335 -3.32 9.35 12.47
C ARG A 335 -3.02 10.85 12.54
N SER A 336 -2.75 11.37 13.73
CA SER A 336 -2.38 12.78 13.92
C SER A 336 -1.04 13.11 13.26
N GLN A 337 -0.06 12.21 13.35
CA GLN A 337 1.21 12.35 12.63
C GLN A 337 1.02 12.29 11.11
N HIS A 338 0.15 11.39 10.62
CA HIS A 338 -0.18 11.31 9.21
C HIS A 338 -0.83 12.59 8.67
N ILE A 339 -1.72 13.24 9.45
CA ILE A 339 -2.29 14.55 9.10
C ILE A 339 -1.20 15.61 8.95
N ARG A 340 -0.23 15.65 9.87
CA ARG A 340 0.89 16.58 9.78
C ARG A 340 1.70 16.36 8.51
N TYR A 341 2.06 15.11 8.21
CA TYR A 341 2.78 14.80 6.98
C TYR A 341 1.96 15.09 5.73
N ALA A 342 0.67 14.81 5.73
CA ALA A 342 -0.20 15.17 4.61
C ALA A 342 -0.26 16.70 4.38
N ASN A 343 -0.20 17.50 5.45
CA ASN A 343 -0.07 18.95 5.34
C ASN A 343 1.30 19.34 4.75
N ASP A 344 2.39 18.80 5.29
CA ASP A 344 3.75 19.23 4.95
C ASP A 344 4.18 18.75 3.56
N TYR A 345 3.87 17.50 3.22
CA TYR A 345 4.26 16.82 1.99
C TYR A 345 3.31 17.06 0.82
N ILE A 346 2.07 17.50 1.05
CA ILE A 346 1.10 17.69 -0.03
C ILE A 346 0.50 19.11 -0.01
N HIS A 347 -0.16 19.49 1.09
CA HIS A 347 -0.89 20.78 1.11
C HIS A 347 0.05 21.97 0.99
N SER A 348 1.14 22.00 1.74
CA SER A 348 2.12 23.09 1.69
C SER A 348 2.83 23.14 0.33
N GLN A 349 3.21 21.98 -0.21
CA GLN A 349 3.91 21.90 -1.50
C GLN A 349 3.02 22.27 -2.69
N SER A 350 1.72 21.99 -2.64
CA SER A 350 0.78 22.34 -3.71
C SER A 350 0.63 23.85 -3.96
N ARG A 351 1.10 24.68 -3.03
CA ARG A 351 1.11 26.15 -3.17
C ARG A 351 2.31 26.69 -3.97
N ASN A 352 3.32 25.85 -4.17
CA ASN A 352 4.53 26.18 -4.91
C ASN A 352 4.60 25.30 -6.17
N PRO A 353 3.80 25.61 -7.24
CA PRO A 353 3.83 24.82 -8.46
C PRO A 353 5.23 24.88 -9.08
N SER A 354 5.70 23.76 -9.59
CA SER A 354 6.96 23.62 -10.32
C SER A 354 6.63 23.10 -11.72
N ASP A 355 7.38 23.54 -12.72
CA ASP A 355 7.27 23.06 -14.11
C ASP A 355 7.50 21.54 -14.26
N PHE A 356 8.06 20.93 -13.22
CA PHE A 356 8.29 19.47 -13.15
C PHE A 356 7.12 18.70 -12.54
N THR A 357 6.01 19.34 -12.16
CA THR A 357 4.87 18.68 -11.55
C THR A 357 3.97 18.10 -12.63
N SER A 358 4.17 16.85 -13.00
CA SER A 358 3.16 16.11 -13.74
C SER A 358 1.99 15.79 -12.79
N GLY A 359 0.76 15.94 -13.26
CA GLY A 359 -0.45 15.63 -12.46
C GLY A 359 -1.13 16.82 -11.82
N GLY A 360 -0.78 18.03 -12.22
CA GLY A 360 -1.44 19.28 -11.82
C GLY A 360 -1.23 19.65 -10.34
N SER A 361 -1.43 20.92 -10.01
CA SER A 361 -1.38 21.49 -8.65
C SER A 361 -2.57 21.04 -7.77
N THR A 362 -2.95 19.77 -7.79
CA THR A 362 -4.15 19.34 -7.08
C THR A 362 -3.85 18.95 -5.64
N ILE A 363 -4.55 19.59 -4.71
CA ILE A 363 -4.61 19.27 -3.27
C ILE A 363 -5.40 17.96 -3.11
N ARG A 364 -4.98 16.88 -3.76
CA ARG A 364 -5.62 15.56 -3.67
C ARG A 364 -4.58 14.50 -3.36
N GLY A 365 -4.97 13.49 -2.59
CA GLY A 365 -4.14 12.31 -2.38
C GLY A 365 -3.92 11.55 -3.69
N THR A 366 -2.88 10.73 -3.77
CA THR A 366 -2.55 9.87 -4.92
C THR A 366 -3.70 8.92 -5.29
N GLY A 367 -4.54 8.57 -4.30
CA GLY A 367 -5.81 7.90 -4.50
C GLY A 367 -6.96 8.80 -5.00
N GLY A 368 -6.72 10.07 -5.37
CA GLY A 368 -7.72 10.99 -5.92
C GLY A 368 -8.71 11.56 -4.91
N THR A 369 -8.37 11.67 -3.63
CA THR A 369 -9.26 12.10 -2.55
C THR A 369 -8.93 13.48 -1.99
N PRO A 370 -9.93 14.29 -1.51
CA PRO A 370 -9.72 15.48 -0.71
C PRO A 370 -9.26 15.09 0.72
N PHE A 371 -8.08 14.50 0.84
CA PHE A 371 -7.57 13.77 2.01
C PHE A 371 -7.52 14.58 3.30
N MET A 372 -7.29 15.89 3.27
CA MET A 372 -7.22 16.72 4.49
C MET A 372 -8.52 16.67 5.31
N ARG A 373 -9.68 16.71 4.64
CA ARG A 373 -10.98 16.55 5.29
C ARG A 373 -11.13 15.16 5.88
N TYR A 374 -10.72 14.13 5.13
CA TYR A 374 -10.84 12.73 5.54
C TYR A 374 -9.92 12.40 6.72
N LEU A 375 -8.67 12.82 6.68
CA LEU A 375 -7.73 12.57 7.78
C LEU A 375 -8.19 13.20 9.09
N ARG A 376 -8.72 14.44 9.06
CA ARG A 376 -9.31 15.08 10.25
C ARG A 376 -10.47 14.25 10.81
N THR A 377 -11.41 13.83 9.96
CA THR A 377 -12.56 13.02 10.40
C THR A 377 -12.10 11.70 11.04
N VAL A 378 -11.15 10.99 10.44
CA VAL A 378 -10.61 9.73 10.97
C VAL A 378 -9.89 9.92 12.30
N SER A 379 -9.14 11.02 12.47
CA SER A 379 -8.45 11.33 13.74
C SER A 379 -9.43 11.54 14.89
N TYR A 380 -10.60 12.17 14.63
CA TYR A 380 -11.62 12.39 15.67
C TYR A 380 -12.52 11.19 15.94
N THR A 381 -12.53 10.16 15.09
CA THR A 381 -13.43 9.00 15.27
C THR A 381 -13.13 8.23 16.56
N HIS A 382 -11.88 8.20 17.02
CA HIS A 382 -11.52 7.58 18.30
C HIS A 382 -11.91 8.40 19.53
N LEU A 383 -11.93 9.73 19.41
CA LEU A 383 -12.34 10.62 20.51
C LEU A 383 -13.85 10.51 20.81
N THR A 384 -14.62 9.93 19.91
CA THR A 384 -16.08 9.73 20.05
C THR A 384 -16.46 8.33 20.51
N LEU A 385 -15.52 7.40 20.75
CA LEU A 385 -15.80 6.23 21.57
C LEU A 385 -16.24 6.74 22.95
N PRO A 386 -17.43 6.35 23.44
CA PRO A 386 -18.02 7.00 24.60
C PRO A 386 -17.21 6.74 25.86
N THR A 387 -16.24 7.61 26.12
CA THR A 387 -15.66 7.77 27.46
C THR A 387 -16.68 8.28 28.46
N LYS A 388 -17.82 8.80 27.98
CA LYS A 388 -18.93 9.35 28.81
C LYS A 388 -20.05 8.37 29.12
N CYS A 389 -20.04 7.13 28.63
CA CYS A 389 -21.02 6.11 29.03
C CYS A 389 -20.52 5.13 30.10
N TRP A 390 -19.49 5.52 30.86
CA TRP A 390 -18.87 4.71 31.88
C TRP A 390 -18.82 5.48 33.22
N GLY A 391 -19.95 6.11 33.58
CA GLY A 391 -20.21 6.56 34.94
C GLY A 391 -20.85 5.45 35.77
#